data_2d37f88bdf5e6d6d15b3748b0e731eb0
#
_entry.id   2d37f88bdf5e6d6d15b3748b0e731eb0
#
_cell.length_a   1.000
_cell.length_b   1.000
_cell.length_c   1.000
_cell.angle_alpha   90.00
_cell.angle_beta   90.00
_cell.angle_gamma   90.00
#
_symmetry.space_group_name_H-M   'P 1'
#
loop_
_entity.id
_entity.type
_entity.pdbx_description
1 polymer ?
#
loop_
_entity_poly.entity_id
_entity_poly.type
_entity_poly.pdbx_seq_one_letter_code
_entity_poly.pdbx_strand_id
1 'polypeptide(L)'
;MEERTRQVVCDQLTKIYGNGKTKALDSVSFSLPSRGIFVLIGRNGSGKTTLVRILATELEPTFGSATINGINVVKEARRLREKIAIVPQEARPIPWMTPMQTVLSYLLWRGFDYGEAKRRAVEALERLGLGGSSHALNRRLSGGMRRKVMVATVLSSEAEVIFLDEPTTGLDPISRRELWRTLREIGKERFTFLTTHYLEEAEQLADHIGILDRGSLIRIGTLEELRKSVNYDYSMRLLSSPTPPIPALEKGELVTGTDGHVRILTVEDEALKISKELVRGGFKFTINPVSLDDIFFYLVSRRGGK
;
A
#
# COMPACT_ATOMS: atom_id res chain seq x y z
N MET A 1 18.11 -29.86 -5.75
CA MET A 1 17.86 -28.91 -4.63
C MET A 1 16.81 -27.96 -5.15
N GLU A 2 15.54 -28.19 -4.79
CA GLU A 2 14.44 -27.31 -5.17
C GLU A 2 14.78 -25.89 -4.72
N GLU A 3 14.73 -24.94 -5.63
CA GLU A 3 14.66 -23.53 -5.32
C GLU A 3 13.46 -23.35 -4.37
N ARG A 4 13.72 -23.27 -3.06
CA ARG A 4 12.69 -22.84 -2.11
C ARG A 4 12.24 -21.46 -2.57
N THR A 5 11.09 -21.43 -3.23
CA THR A 5 10.50 -20.22 -3.79
C THR A 5 10.44 -19.22 -2.63
N ARG A 6 11.18 -18.13 -2.73
CA ARG A 6 11.15 -17.05 -1.73
C ARG A 6 9.74 -16.51 -1.70
N GLN A 7 9.07 -16.62 -0.56
CA GLN A 7 7.65 -16.29 -0.42
C GLN A 7 7.35 -15.61 0.92
N VAL A 8 6.34 -14.73 0.91
CA VAL A 8 5.67 -14.22 2.10
C VAL A 8 4.32 -14.94 2.20
N VAL A 9 4.14 -15.72 3.25
CA VAL A 9 2.94 -16.55 3.45
C VAL A 9 2.26 -16.16 4.74
N CYS A 10 0.95 -15.91 4.69
CA CYS A 10 0.07 -15.80 5.85
C CYS A 10 -0.94 -16.93 5.80
N ASP A 11 -1.17 -17.58 6.94
CA ASP A 11 -2.13 -18.67 7.09
C ASP A 11 -3.06 -18.38 8.26
N GLN A 12 -4.34 -18.13 7.95
CA GLN A 12 -5.43 -17.85 8.90
C GLN A 12 -5.09 -16.79 9.96
N LEU A 13 -4.33 -15.76 9.55
CA LEU A 13 -3.79 -14.78 10.48
C LEU A 13 -4.91 -13.94 11.09
N THR A 14 -5.04 -14.02 12.40
CA THR A 14 -6.10 -13.32 13.17
C THR A 14 -5.48 -12.51 14.30
N LYS A 15 -5.94 -11.26 14.45
CA LYS A 15 -5.55 -10.40 15.60
C LYS A 15 -6.75 -9.80 16.27
N ILE A 16 -6.86 -10.04 17.57
CA ILE A 16 -7.91 -9.52 18.44
C ILE A 16 -7.28 -8.65 19.52
N TYR A 17 -7.79 -7.44 19.71
CA TYR A 17 -7.38 -6.49 20.75
C TYR A 17 -8.46 -6.39 21.85
N GLY A 18 -8.03 -5.92 23.03
CA GLY A 18 -8.93 -5.49 24.10
C GLY A 18 -9.84 -6.60 24.64
N ASN A 19 -9.26 -7.75 25.05
CA ASN A 19 -9.99 -8.88 25.61
C ASN A 19 -11.19 -9.35 24.76
N GLY A 20 -10.97 -9.44 23.45
CA GLY A 20 -11.99 -9.95 22.51
C GLY A 20 -12.88 -8.88 21.88
N LYS A 21 -12.70 -7.59 22.22
CA LYS A 21 -13.60 -6.53 21.77
C LYS A 21 -13.41 -6.07 20.33
N THR A 22 -12.16 -6.12 19.80
CA THR A 22 -11.86 -5.60 18.45
C THR A 22 -11.05 -6.62 17.67
N LYS A 23 -11.66 -7.20 16.64
CA LYS A 23 -10.98 -8.08 15.69
C LYS A 23 -10.36 -7.20 14.58
N ALA A 24 -9.07 -6.94 14.66
CA ALA A 24 -8.34 -6.12 13.70
C ALA A 24 -7.93 -6.88 12.44
N LEU A 25 -7.71 -8.20 12.55
CA LEU A 25 -7.52 -9.13 11.43
C LEU A 25 -8.39 -10.36 11.67
N ASP A 26 -9.00 -10.86 10.60
CA ASP A 26 -9.89 -12.00 10.61
C ASP A 26 -9.50 -13.02 9.54
N SER A 27 -8.78 -14.06 9.95
CA SER A 27 -8.42 -15.23 9.13
C SER A 27 -7.75 -14.83 7.79
N VAL A 28 -6.83 -13.86 7.82
CA VAL A 28 -6.13 -13.38 6.61
C VAL A 28 -5.17 -14.45 6.12
N SER A 29 -5.37 -14.92 4.89
CA SER A 29 -4.52 -15.92 4.24
C SER A 29 -4.11 -15.46 2.84
N PHE A 30 -2.80 -15.54 2.55
CA PHE A 30 -2.25 -15.30 1.21
C PHE A 30 -0.84 -15.88 1.08
N SER A 31 -0.41 -16.02 -0.16
CA SER A 31 0.97 -16.34 -0.52
C SER A 31 1.42 -15.44 -1.66
N LEU A 32 2.58 -14.81 -1.49
CA LEU A 32 3.17 -13.87 -2.45
C LEU A 32 4.62 -14.22 -2.72
N PRO A 33 5.13 -14.01 -3.96
CA PRO A 33 6.56 -14.05 -4.20
C PRO A 33 7.25 -12.97 -3.37
N SER A 34 8.42 -13.26 -2.79
CA SER A 34 9.19 -12.28 -2.02
C SER A 34 10.13 -11.44 -2.89
N ARG A 35 9.63 -10.98 -4.03
CA ARG A 35 10.24 -10.00 -4.93
C ARG A 35 9.14 -9.07 -5.45
N GLY A 36 9.52 -7.86 -5.84
CA GLY A 36 8.57 -6.87 -6.33
C GLY A 36 7.91 -6.06 -5.22
N ILE A 37 6.90 -5.32 -5.60
CA ILE A 37 6.15 -4.42 -4.71
C ILE A 37 4.74 -4.98 -4.51
N PHE A 38 4.45 -5.35 -3.27
CA PHE A 38 3.09 -5.63 -2.85
C PHE A 38 2.49 -4.41 -2.15
N VAL A 39 1.33 -3.97 -2.62
CA VAL A 39 0.61 -2.84 -2.01
C VAL A 39 -0.68 -3.32 -1.39
N LEU A 40 -0.82 -3.13 -0.08
CA LEU A 40 -2.05 -3.41 0.66
C LEU A 40 -2.87 -2.13 0.78
N ILE A 41 -4.02 -2.11 0.11
CA ILE A 41 -4.97 -1.00 0.17
C ILE A 41 -6.14 -1.31 1.10
N GLY A 42 -6.72 -0.25 1.67
CA GLY A 42 -7.89 -0.36 2.52
C GLY A 42 -8.18 0.94 3.26
N ARG A 43 -9.40 1.07 3.78
CA ARG A 43 -9.81 2.24 4.58
C ARG A 43 -8.99 2.33 5.88
N ASN A 44 -9.03 3.50 6.52
CA ASN A 44 -8.48 3.66 7.86
C ASN A 44 -9.19 2.70 8.82
N GLY A 45 -8.43 2.02 9.69
CA GLY A 45 -8.97 1.00 10.60
C GLY A 45 -9.23 -0.37 9.94
N SER A 46 -8.91 -0.61 8.68
CA SER A 46 -9.12 -1.91 8.03
C SER A 46 -8.17 -3.02 8.50
N GLY A 47 -7.11 -2.70 9.27
CA GLY A 47 -6.15 -3.68 9.78
C GLY A 47 -4.77 -3.66 9.10
N LYS A 48 -4.51 -2.76 8.14
CA LYS A 48 -3.24 -2.68 7.38
C LYS A 48 -2.01 -2.61 8.28
N THR A 49 -1.97 -1.62 9.17
CA THR A 49 -0.87 -1.44 10.15
C THR A 49 -0.71 -2.65 11.06
N THR A 50 -1.81 -3.29 11.46
CA THR A 50 -1.77 -4.51 12.28
C THR A 50 -1.08 -5.65 11.53
N LEU A 51 -1.42 -5.86 10.25
CA LEU A 51 -0.80 -6.88 9.42
C LEU A 51 0.70 -6.60 9.21
N VAL A 52 1.07 -5.36 8.86
CA VAL A 52 2.47 -4.96 8.71
C VAL A 52 3.25 -5.22 10.01
N ARG A 53 2.73 -4.82 11.17
CA ARG A 53 3.42 -5.01 12.46
C ARG A 53 3.61 -6.48 12.81
N ILE A 54 2.67 -7.36 12.45
CA ILE A 54 2.85 -8.81 12.65
C ILE A 54 3.96 -9.33 11.74
N LEU A 55 3.92 -9.00 10.44
CA LEU A 55 4.93 -9.45 9.49
C LEU A 55 6.32 -8.89 9.80
N ALA A 56 6.39 -7.66 10.31
CA ALA A 56 7.63 -7.02 10.77
C ALA A 56 8.09 -7.48 12.16
N THR A 57 7.45 -8.50 12.75
CA THR A 57 7.80 -9.07 14.07
C THR A 57 7.62 -8.13 15.27
N GLU A 58 6.85 -7.06 15.12
CA GLU A 58 6.56 -6.09 16.20
C GLU A 58 5.33 -6.47 17.03
N LEU A 59 4.50 -7.38 16.49
CA LEU A 59 3.23 -7.78 17.10
C LEU A 59 2.99 -9.26 16.87
N GLU A 60 2.57 -9.99 17.88
CA GLU A 60 2.16 -11.39 17.73
C GLU A 60 0.69 -11.50 17.29
N PRO A 61 0.35 -12.41 16.37
CA PRO A 61 -1.04 -12.72 16.05
C PRO A 61 -1.72 -13.40 17.24
N THR A 62 -3.06 -13.35 17.28
CA THR A 62 -3.85 -14.12 18.28
C THR A 62 -4.02 -15.56 17.82
N PHE A 63 -4.22 -15.77 16.50
CA PHE A 63 -4.30 -17.09 15.87
C PHE A 63 -3.64 -17.05 14.49
N GLY A 64 -3.35 -18.22 13.95
CA GLY A 64 -2.72 -18.37 12.64
C GLY A 64 -1.22 -18.21 12.69
N SER A 65 -0.60 -18.18 11.52
CA SER A 65 0.85 -18.04 11.40
C SER A 65 1.25 -17.25 10.15
N ALA A 66 2.49 -16.75 10.15
CA ALA A 66 3.09 -16.17 8.95
C ALA A 66 4.56 -16.55 8.85
N THR A 67 5.05 -16.67 7.61
CA THR A 67 6.45 -16.92 7.30
C THR A 67 6.95 -16.00 6.20
N ILE A 68 8.20 -15.61 6.28
CA ILE A 68 8.92 -14.85 5.24
C ILE A 68 10.15 -15.65 4.86
N ASN A 69 10.24 -16.07 3.60
CA ASN A 69 11.32 -16.94 3.11
C ASN A 69 11.49 -18.22 3.98
N GLY A 70 10.36 -18.76 4.47
CA GLY A 70 10.33 -19.94 5.34
C GLY A 70 10.70 -19.67 6.81
N ILE A 71 11.00 -18.42 7.19
CA ILE A 71 11.30 -18.02 8.57
C ILE A 71 10.00 -17.59 9.25
N ASN A 72 9.64 -18.22 10.38
CA ASN A 72 8.41 -17.89 11.11
C ASN A 72 8.53 -16.54 11.83
N VAL A 73 7.55 -15.65 11.64
CA VAL A 73 7.58 -14.26 12.15
C VAL A 73 7.54 -14.16 13.68
N VAL A 74 7.06 -15.19 14.37
CA VAL A 74 6.99 -15.24 15.84
C VAL A 74 8.12 -16.09 16.41
N LYS A 75 8.20 -17.36 15.99
CA LYS A 75 9.15 -18.33 16.57
C LYS A 75 10.60 -18.00 16.27
N GLU A 76 10.88 -17.40 15.12
CA GLU A 76 12.22 -17.04 14.65
C GLU A 76 12.40 -15.53 14.47
N ALA A 77 11.65 -14.71 15.23
CA ALA A 77 11.59 -13.26 15.08
C ALA A 77 12.99 -12.60 15.10
N ARG A 78 13.90 -13.06 15.98
CA ARG A 78 15.27 -12.54 16.07
C ARG A 78 16.03 -12.71 14.75
N ARG A 79 16.00 -13.90 14.16
CA ARG A 79 16.64 -14.22 12.88
C ARG A 79 16.02 -13.40 11.73
N LEU A 80 14.70 -13.23 11.76
CA LEU A 80 13.98 -12.49 10.71
C LEU A 80 14.30 -10.99 10.77
N ARG A 81 14.47 -10.39 11.96
CA ARG A 81 14.80 -8.96 12.12
C ARG A 81 16.10 -8.54 11.45
N GLU A 82 17.05 -9.45 11.29
CA GLU A 82 18.29 -9.19 10.55
C GLU A 82 18.03 -8.99 9.05
N LYS A 83 16.98 -9.62 8.51
CA LYS A 83 16.61 -9.64 7.08
C LYS A 83 15.54 -8.66 6.68
N ILE A 84 14.88 -8.01 7.62
CA ILE A 84 13.80 -7.07 7.36
C ILE A 84 14.14 -5.67 7.84
N ALA A 85 13.45 -4.68 7.27
CA ALA A 85 13.45 -3.30 7.76
C ALA A 85 12.04 -2.72 7.66
N ILE A 86 11.67 -1.82 8.57
CA ILE A 86 10.34 -1.22 8.62
C ILE A 86 10.40 0.29 8.84
N VAL A 87 9.54 1.03 8.14
CA VAL A 87 9.17 2.41 8.45
C VAL A 87 7.72 2.43 8.91
N PRO A 88 7.43 2.49 10.21
CA PRO A 88 6.08 2.64 10.73
C PRO A 88 5.43 3.96 10.29
N GLN A 89 4.09 4.02 10.30
CA GLN A 89 3.33 5.21 9.89
C GLN A 89 3.72 6.46 10.68
N GLU A 90 3.92 6.33 11.98
CA GLU A 90 4.24 7.45 12.88
C GLU A 90 5.75 7.73 13.02
N ALA A 91 6.59 7.01 12.30
CA ALA A 91 8.04 7.21 12.37
C ALA A 91 8.44 8.65 12.03
N ARG A 92 9.26 9.23 12.87
CA ARG A 92 9.81 10.59 12.71
C ARG A 92 11.30 10.56 13.04
N PRO A 93 12.13 11.29 12.30
CA PRO A 93 13.52 11.43 12.66
C PRO A 93 13.68 12.31 13.90
N ILE A 94 14.71 12.06 14.69
CA ILE A 94 14.99 12.84 15.90
C ILE A 94 15.22 14.31 15.53
N PRO A 95 14.51 15.28 16.14
CA PRO A 95 14.49 16.68 15.69
C PRO A 95 15.84 17.39 15.70
N TRP A 96 16.75 17.03 16.63
CA TRP A 96 18.07 17.65 16.79
C TRP A 96 19.19 16.90 16.06
N MET A 97 18.90 15.80 15.39
CA MET A 97 19.82 15.15 14.45
C MET A 97 19.66 15.72 13.05
N THR A 98 20.67 15.48 12.21
CA THR A 98 20.57 15.72 10.76
C THR A 98 20.11 14.46 10.03
N PRO A 99 19.63 14.54 8.77
CA PRO A 99 19.38 13.37 7.92
C PRO A 99 20.56 12.41 7.88
N MET A 100 21.76 12.94 7.67
CA MET A 100 23.00 12.15 7.65
C MET A 100 23.19 11.39 8.97
N GLN A 101 23.08 12.08 10.11
CA GLN A 101 23.21 11.43 11.42
C GLN A 101 22.13 10.38 11.65
N THR A 102 20.89 10.64 11.21
CA THR A 102 19.76 9.71 11.38
C THR A 102 20.03 8.39 10.63
N VAL A 103 20.39 8.48 9.33
CA VAL A 103 20.63 7.29 8.51
C VAL A 103 21.91 6.57 8.96
N LEU A 104 22.98 7.31 9.23
CA LEU A 104 24.24 6.75 9.72
C LEU A 104 24.05 5.98 11.04
N SER A 105 23.35 6.58 12.03
CA SER A 105 23.09 5.93 13.32
C SER A 105 22.29 4.65 13.16
N TYR A 106 21.30 4.64 12.27
CA TYR A 106 20.52 3.45 11.97
C TYR A 106 21.40 2.32 11.40
N LEU A 107 22.29 2.63 10.45
CA LEU A 107 23.20 1.65 9.84
C LEU A 107 24.23 1.11 10.83
N LEU A 108 24.80 1.99 11.66
CA LEU A 108 25.72 1.56 12.73
C LEU A 108 25.02 0.62 13.73
N TRP A 109 23.78 0.93 14.09
CA TRP A 109 22.96 0.04 14.92
C TRP A 109 22.67 -1.30 14.25
N ARG A 110 22.55 -1.33 12.90
CA ARG A 110 22.42 -2.55 12.09
C ARG A 110 23.72 -3.36 11.96
N GLY A 111 24.84 -2.86 12.48
CA GLY A 111 26.14 -3.55 12.49
C GLY A 111 27.07 -3.23 11.32
N PHE A 112 26.74 -2.21 10.48
CA PHE A 112 27.65 -1.74 9.44
C PHE A 112 28.86 -1.03 10.07
N ASP A 113 30.04 -1.17 9.46
CA ASP A 113 31.17 -0.31 9.81
C ASP A 113 30.94 1.15 9.40
N TYR A 114 31.66 2.08 10.01
CA TYR A 114 31.46 3.51 9.82
C TYR A 114 31.64 3.96 8.35
N GLY A 115 32.64 3.43 7.65
CA GLY A 115 32.96 3.81 6.27
C GLY A 115 31.82 3.41 5.32
N GLU A 116 31.39 2.17 5.42
CA GLU A 116 30.27 1.63 4.64
C GLU A 116 28.95 2.31 4.99
N ALA A 117 28.65 2.49 6.27
CA ALA A 117 27.46 3.19 6.73
C ALA A 117 27.39 4.62 6.20
N LYS A 118 28.52 5.35 6.20
CA LYS A 118 28.60 6.72 5.66
C LYS A 118 28.34 6.75 4.16
N ARG A 119 28.97 5.85 3.39
CA ARG A 119 28.79 5.75 1.94
C ARG A 119 27.30 5.48 1.59
N ARG A 120 26.69 4.49 2.23
CA ARG A 120 25.29 4.13 2.03
C ARG A 120 24.32 5.25 2.44
N ALA A 121 24.63 5.96 3.52
CA ALA A 121 23.81 7.09 3.97
C ALA A 121 23.81 8.23 2.95
N VAL A 122 24.98 8.58 2.39
CA VAL A 122 25.09 9.60 1.31
C VAL A 122 24.23 9.17 0.12
N GLU A 123 24.45 7.96 -0.39
CA GLU A 123 23.74 7.43 -1.56
C GLU A 123 22.22 7.43 -1.36
N ALA A 124 21.72 6.94 -0.23
CA ALA A 124 20.29 6.90 0.06
C ALA A 124 19.66 8.29 0.15
N LEU A 125 20.36 9.26 0.76
CA LEU A 125 19.89 10.63 0.86
C LEU A 125 19.87 11.33 -0.50
N GLU A 126 20.88 11.11 -1.35
CA GLU A 126 20.92 11.66 -2.72
C GLU A 126 19.79 11.09 -3.57
N ARG A 127 19.56 9.78 -3.56
CA ARG A 127 18.46 9.11 -4.29
C ARG A 127 17.08 9.64 -3.91
N LEU A 128 16.92 10.14 -2.69
CA LEU A 128 15.65 10.72 -2.21
C LEU A 128 15.60 12.27 -2.34
N GLY A 129 16.59 12.89 -2.99
CA GLY A 129 16.65 14.33 -3.16
C GLY A 129 16.92 15.11 -1.87
N LEU A 130 17.57 14.48 -0.89
CA LEU A 130 17.90 15.08 0.41
C LEU A 130 19.37 15.50 0.53
N GLY A 131 20.19 15.32 -0.51
CA GLY A 131 21.63 15.62 -0.49
C GLY A 131 21.93 17.04 -0.02
N GLY A 132 21.27 18.04 -0.58
CA GLY A 132 21.43 19.45 -0.21
C GLY A 132 20.97 19.80 1.22
N SER A 133 20.18 18.94 1.85
CA SER A 133 19.66 19.10 3.22
C SER A 133 20.23 18.10 4.23
N SER A 134 21.20 17.29 3.80
CA SER A 134 21.75 16.17 4.59
C SER A 134 22.39 16.59 5.92
N HIS A 135 22.82 17.86 6.04
CA HIS A 135 23.42 18.45 7.23
C HIS A 135 22.51 19.46 7.97
N ALA A 136 21.29 19.71 7.47
CA ALA A 136 20.31 20.55 8.16
C ALA A 136 19.67 19.76 9.32
N LEU A 137 19.29 20.41 10.41
CA LEU A 137 18.60 19.75 11.52
C LEU A 137 17.21 19.26 11.04
N ASN A 138 16.82 18.05 11.43
CA ASN A 138 15.54 17.44 11.04
C ASN A 138 14.33 18.32 11.40
N ARG A 139 14.39 19.09 12.51
CA ARG A 139 13.33 20.04 12.88
C ARG A 139 13.10 21.15 11.87
N ARG A 140 14.10 21.49 11.02
CA ARG A 140 14.01 22.51 9.97
C ARG A 140 13.46 21.98 8.64
N LEU A 141 13.34 20.66 8.52
CA LEU A 141 12.84 20.00 7.32
C LEU A 141 11.30 20.09 7.25
N SER A 142 10.77 20.07 6.02
CA SER A 142 9.32 19.89 5.79
C SER A 142 8.85 18.53 6.29
N GLY A 143 7.54 18.35 6.47
CA GLY A 143 6.95 17.05 6.83
C GLY A 143 7.33 15.94 5.86
N GLY A 144 7.27 16.25 4.56
CA GLY A 144 7.65 15.34 3.50
C GLY A 144 9.13 14.98 3.52
N MET A 145 10.02 15.95 3.70
CA MET A 145 11.45 15.68 3.82
C MET A 145 11.76 14.78 5.04
N ARG A 146 11.13 15.04 6.19
CA ARG A 146 11.27 14.15 7.35
C ARG A 146 10.83 12.71 7.05
N ARG A 147 9.74 12.54 6.27
CA ARG A 147 9.28 11.21 5.85
C ARG A 147 10.31 10.53 4.94
N LYS A 148 10.86 11.24 3.96
CA LYS A 148 11.95 10.74 3.09
C LYS A 148 13.19 10.33 3.90
N VAL A 149 13.55 11.05 4.98
CA VAL A 149 14.66 10.65 5.88
C VAL A 149 14.40 9.28 6.49
N MET A 150 13.17 9.02 6.98
CA MET A 150 12.83 7.69 7.53
C MET A 150 12.86 6.60 6.45
N VAL A 151 12.42 6.89 5.24
CA VAL A 151 12.55 5.94 4.12
C VAL A 151 14.02 5.70 3.79
N ALA A 152 14.89 6.72 3.82
CA ALA A 152 16.33 6.57 3.59
C ALA A 152 16.98 5.56 4.55
N THR A 153 16.54 5.48 5.81
CA THR A 153 17.09 4.52 6.77
C THR A 153 16.94 3.08 6.31
N VAL A 154 15.74 2.70 5.84
CA VAL A 154 15.48 1.32 5.42
C VAL A 154 16.04 1.03 4.02
N LEU A 155 16.07 2.01 3.13
CA LEU A 155 16.64 1.87 1.80
C LEU A 155 18.15 1.65 1.82
N SER A 156 18.86 2.31 2.73
CA SER A 156 20.31 2.15 2.90
C SER A 156 20.71 0.82 3.51
N SER A 157 19.78 0.09 4.17
CA SER A 157 20.03 -1.21 4.77
C SER A 157 20.11 -2.34 3.73
N GLU A 158 20.65 -3.50 4.14
CA GLU A 158 20.67 -4.73 3.33
C GLU A 158 19.45 -5.63 3.55
N ALA A 159 18.36 -5.08 4.06
CA ALA A 159 17.15 -5.85 4.30
C ALA A 159 16.62 -6.47 2.99
N GLU A 160 16.34 -7.77 3.04
CA GLU A 160 15.75 -8.51 1.90
C GLU A 160 14.28 -8.11 1.72
N VAL A 161 13.61 -7.73 2.82
CA VAL A 161 12.20 -7.33 2.84
C VAL A 161 12.05 -5.98 3.53
N ILE A 162 11.37 -5.06 2.88
CA ILE A 162 11.12 -3.71 3.39
C ILE A 162 9.62 -3.53 3.62
N PHE A 163 9.26 -3.10 4.82
CA PHE A 163 7.88 -2.72 5.16
C PHE A 163 7.77 -1.20 5.25
N LEU A 164 6.79 -0.64 4.55
CA LEU A 164 6.51 0.80 4.52
C LEU A 164 5.03 1.02 4.85
N ASP A 165 4.75 1.53 6.05
CA ASP A 165 3.37 1.82 6.45
C ASP A 165 3.03 3.27 6.11
N GLU A 166 2.22 3.46 5.06
CA GLU A 166 1.79 4.74 4.50
C GLU A 166 2.95 5.73 4.21
N PRO A 167 3.97 5.34 3.40
CA PRO A 167 5.21 6.12 3.26
C PRO A 167 5.04 7.48 2.60
N THR A 168 3.96 7.71 1.85
CA THR A 168 3.72 8.92 1.09
C THR A 168 2.77 9.91 1.76
N THR A 169 2.24 9.55 2.93
CA THR A 169 1.32 10.42 3.69
C THR A 169 2.01 11.73 4.06
N GLY A 170 1.38 12.86 3.70
CA GLY A 170 1.90 14.19 3.95
C GLY A 170 2.98 14.68 2.96
N LEU A 171 3.24 13.93 1.88
CA LEU A 171 4.04 14.40 0.75
C LEU A 171 3.19 15.23 -0.22
N ASP A 172 3.79 16.28 -0.78
CA ASP A 172 3.25 16.95 -1.95
C ASP A 172 3.29 16.03 -3.20
N PRO A 173 2.51 16.33 -4.27
CA PRO A 173 2.44 15.46 -5.45
C PRO A 173 3.79 15.21 -6.14
N ILE A 174 4.71 16.19 -6.14
CA ILE A 174 6.02 16.06 -6.79
C ILE A 174 6.89 15.10 -5.97
N SER A 175 7.03 15.36 -4.67
CA SER A 175 7.78 14.52 -3.73
C SER A 175 7.25 13.08 -3.69
N ARG A 176 5.93 12.89 -3.82
CA ARG A 176 5.33 11.57 -3.91
C ARG A 176 5.78 10.80 -5.15
N ARG A 177 5.74 11.43 -6.32
CA ARG A 177 6.20 10.82 -7.58
C ARG A 177 7.69 10.48 -7.57
N GLU A 178 8.51 11.33 -6.95
CA GLU A 178 9.95 11.05 -6.78
C GLU A 178 10.17 9.82 -5.90
N LEU A 179 9.45 9.71 -4.77
CA LEU A 179 9.52 8.54 -3.91
C LEU A 179 9.05 7.27 -4.65
N TRP A 180 7.98 7.35 -5.44
CA TRP A 180 7.52 6.22 -6.24
C TRP A 180 8.57 5.70 -7.21
N ARG A 181 9.31 6.60 -7.90
CA ARG A 181 10.41 6.18 -8.79
C ARG A 181 11.47 5.41 -8.02
N THR A 182 11.88 5.93 -6.86
CA THR A 182 12.86 5.25 -5.99
C THR A 182 12.37 3.89 -5.52
N LEU A 183 11.11 3.79 -5.09
CA LEU A 183 10.52 2.51 -4.64
C LEU A 183 10.43 1.48 -5.76
N ARG A 184 10.10 1.89 -7.00
CA ARG A 184 10.08 0.98 -8.15
C ARG A 184 11.45 0.38 -8.47
N GLU A 185 12.52 1.18 -8.38
CA GLU A 185 13.88 0.68 -8.59
C GLU A 185 14.24 -0.37 -7.55
N ILE A 186 13.88 -0.12 -6.28
CA ILE A 186 14.17 -1.03 -5.17
C ILE A 186 13.36 -2.31 -5.27
N GLY A 187 12.09 -2.22 -5.68
CA GLY A 187 11.22 -3.39 -5.87
C GLY A 187 11.75 -4.40 -6.88
N LYS A 188 12.62 -3.98 -7.83
CA LYS A 188 13.28 -4.90 -8.76
C LYS A 188 14.27 -5.83 -8.06
N GLU A 189 14.86 -5.40 -6.95
CA GLU A 189 15.92 -6.12 -6.23
C GLU A 189 15.42 -6.76 -4.93
N ARG A 190 14.47 -6.12 -4.27
CA ARG A 190 13.98 -6.46 -2.92
C ARG A 190 12.47 -6.54 -2.88
N PHE A 191 11.93 -7.36 -1.98
CA PHE A 191 10.51 -7.33 -1.72
C PHE A 191 10.14 -6.11 -0.89
N THR A 192 9.17 -5.33 -1.37
CA THR A 192 8.63 -4.18 -0.66
C THR A 192 7.15 -4.40 -0.36
N PHE A 193 6.80 -4.45 0.92
CA PHE A 193 5.41 -4.49 1.39
C PHE A 193 5.01 -3.07 1.79
N LEU A 194 4.09 -2.48 1.06
CA LEU A 194 3.64 -1.11 1.26
C LEU A 194 2.15 -1.09 1.63
N THR A 195 1.77 -0.28 2.60
CA THR A 195 0.36 0.02 2.86
C THR A 195 0.03 1.42 2.39
N THR A 196 -1.17 1.62 1.89
CA THR A 196 -1.67 2.93 1.54
C THR A 196 -3.20 2.99 1.53
N HIS A 197 -3.73 4.19 1.63
CA HIS A 197 -5.13 4.49 1.33
C HIS A 197 -5.27 5.25 -0.01
N TYR A 198 -4.16 5.55 -0.69
CA TYR A 198 -4.13 6.18 -2.02
C TYR A 198 -4.14 5.11 -3.12
N LEU A 199 -5.25 4.97 -3.82
CA LEU A 199 -5.43 3.96 -4.86
C LEU A 199 -4.51 4.22 -6.07
N GLU A 200 -4.26 5.50 -6.41
CA GLU A 200 -3.30 5.90 -7.43
C GLU A 200 -1.88 5.36 -7.14
N GLU A 201 -1.48 5.35 -5.85
CA GLU A 201 -0.18 4.80 -5.45
C GLU A 201 -0.08 3.30 -5.74
N ALA A 202 -1.15 2.55 -5.46
CA ALA A 202 -1.20 1.13 -5.75
C ALA A 202 -1.17 0.86 -7.27
N GLU A 203 -1.92 1.62 -8.08
CA GLU A 203 -1.89 1.49 -9.54
C GLU A 203 -0.51 1.79 -10.13
N GLN A 204 0.20 2.74 -9.52
CA GLN A 204 1.51 3.16 -9.99
C GLN A 204 2.66 2.25 -9.55
N LEU A 205 2.58 1.61 -8.41
CA LEU A 205 3.72 0.91 -7.79
C LEU A 205 3.59 -0.60 -7.81
N ALA A 206 2.38 -1.14 -7.67
CA ALA A 206 2.20 -2.52 -7.29
C ALA A 206 2.45 -3.50 -8.43
N ASP A 207 3.21 -4.54 -8.15
CA ASP A 207 3.18 -5.79 -8.93
C ASP A 207 1.98 -6.65 -8.50
N HIS A 208 1.65 -6.62 -7.19
CA HIS A 208 0.46 -7.25 -6.64
C HIS A 208 -0.23 -6.31 -5.65
N ILE A 209 -1.56 -6.30 -5.68
CA ILE A 209 -2.42 -5.48 -4.82
C ILE A 209 -3.26 -6.39 -3.95
N GLY A 210 -3.30 -6.11 -2.64
CA GLY A 210 -4.24 -6.71 -1.70
C GLY A 210 -5.29 -5.68 -1.26
N ILE A 211 -6.55 -6.08 -1.22
CA ILE A 211 -7.65 -5.25 -0.73
C ILE A 211 -8.08 -5.77 0.62
N LEU A 212 -7.87 -4.97 1.67
CA LEU A 212 -8.23 -5.28 3.05
C LEU A 212 -9.40 -4.40 3.51
N ASP A 213 -10.47 -5.02 3.97
CA ASP A 213 -11.60 -4.30 4.58
C ASP A 213 -12.06 -4.99 5.86
N ARG A 214 -12.25 -4.22 6.94
CA ARG A 214 -12.71 -4.69 8.26
C ARG A 214 -11.98 -5.96 8.75
N GLY A 215 -10.66 -5.95 8.61
CA GLY A 215 -9.80 -7.05 9.06
C GLY A 215 -9.73 -8.25 8.12
N SER A 216 -10.50 -8.29 7.04
CA SER A 216 -10.51 -9.42 6.11
C SER A 216 -9.89 -9.04 4.76
N LEU A 217 -9.08 -9.94 4.20
CA LEU A 217 -8.56 -9.82 2.84
C LEU A 217 -9.68 -10.17 1.84
N ILE A 218 -10.11 -9.18 1.06
CA ILE A 218 -11.21 -9.35 0.10
C ILE A 218 -10.70 -10.00 -1.19
N ARG A 219 -9.60 -9.46 -1.71
CA ARG A 219 -9.02 -9.90 -2.97
C ARG A 219 -7.51 -9.60 -2.97
N ILE A 220 -6.78 -10.40 -3.73
CA ILE A 220 -5.35 -10.20 -4.01
C ILE A 220 -5.10 -10.60 -5.46
N GLY A 221 -4.21 -9.86 -6.14
CA GLY A 221 -3.80 -10.13 -7.51
C GLY A 221 -3.08 -8.95 -8.13
N THR A 222 -2.69 -9.09 -9.39
CA THR A 222 -2.21 -7.98 -10.22
C THR A 222 -3.37 -7.02 -10.53
N LEU A 223 -3.06 -5.80 -10.96
CA LEU A 223 -4.10 -4.83 -11.36
C LEU A 223 -5.02 -5.40 -12.47
N GLU A 224 -4.42 -6.16 -13.41
CA GLU A 224 -5.17 -6.78 -14.49
C GLU A 224 -6.12 -7.89 -13.98
N GLU A 225 -5.66 -8.74 -13.06
CA GLU A 225 -6.51 -9.77 -12.44
C GLU A 225 -7.65 -9.15 -11.62
N LEU A 226 -7.38 -8.04 -10.93
CA LEU A 226 -8.42 -7.30 -10.20
C LEU A 226 -9.45 -6.70 -11.16
N ARG A 227 -9.04 -6.10 -12.28
CA ARG A 227 -9.95 -5.59 -13.31
C ARG A 227 -10.84 -6.71 -13.87
N LYS A 228 -10.27 -7.84 -14.23
CA LYS A 228 -11.04 -8.99 -14.73
C LYS A 228 -12.04 -9.54 -13.69
N SER A 229 -11.81 -9.31 -12.40
CA SER A 229 -12.70 -9.81 -11.34
C SER A 229 -14.02 -9.08 -11.20
N VAL A 230 -14.19 -7.92 -11.80
CA VAL A 230 -15.44 -7.11 -11.72
C VAL A 230 -16.37 -7.29 -12.92
N ASN A 231 -15.92 -7.96 -13.99
CA ASN A 231 -16.69 -8.24 -15.21
C ASN A 231 -17.30 -6.99 -15.91
N TYR A 232 -16.69 -5.83 -15.71
CA TYR A 232 -17.06 -4.56 -16.34
C TYR A 232 -15.85 -3.90 -16.96
N ASP A 233 -16.03 -3.24 -18.12
CA ASP A 233 -14.94 -2.59 -18.85
C ASP A 233 -14.88 -1.09 -18.58
N TYR A 234 -16.05 -0.47 -18.34
CA TYR A 234 -16.21 0.97 -18.22
C TYR A 234 -16.85 1.39 -16.90
N SER A 235 -16.41 2.54 -16.42
CA SER A 235 -16.98 3.28 -15.29
C SER A 235 -17.48 4.63 -15.77
N MET A 236 -18.76 4.88 -15.60
CA MET A 236 -19.41 6.15 -15.92
C MET A 236 -19.68 6.91 -14.63
N ARG A 237 -19.09 8.09 -14.47
CA ARG A 237 -19.32 8.97 -13.31
C ARG A 237 -20.29 10.07 -13.68
N LEU A 238 -21.39 10.16 -12.95
CA LEU A 238 -22.38 11.21 -13.12
C LEU A 238 -21.95 12.46 -12.37
N LEU A 239 -21.89 13.60 -13.08
CA LEU A 239 -21.40 14.89 -12.55
C LEU A 239 -22.55 15.88 -12.32
N SER A 240 -23.76 15.56 -12.79
CA SER A 240 -24.94 16.42 -12.65
C SER A 240 -25.57 16.27 -11.26
N SER A 241 -26.05 17.39 -10.70
CA SER A 241 -26.85 17.43 -9.49
C SER A 241 -28.19 18.15 -9.81
N PRO A 242 -29.35 17.57 -9.56
CA PRO A 242 -29.57 16.23 -9.00
C PRO A 242 -29.09 15.11 -9.94
N THR A 243 -28.86 13.91 -9.37
CA THR A 243 -28.50 12.71 -10.15
C THR A 243 -29.62 12.45 -11.20
N PRO A 244 -29.25 12.29 -12.49
CA PRO A 244 -30.23 11.99 -13.52
C PRO A 244 -30.98 10.67 -13.26
N PRO A 245 -32.19 10.50 -13.76
CA PRO A 245 -32.83 9.20 -13.77
C PRO A 245 -31.95 8.22 -14.56
N ILE A 246 -31.49 7.16 -13.90
CA ILE A 246 -30.64 6.14 -14.50
C ILE A 246 -31.57 5.13 -15.15
N PRO A 247 -31.41 4.83 -16.46
CA PRO A 247 -32.20 3.80 -17.11
C PRO A 247 -31.97 2.44 -16.44
N ALA A 248 -32.92 1.53 -16.59
CA ALA A 248 -32.74 0.17 -16.08
C ALA A 248 -31.47 -0.44 -16.69
N LEU A 249 -30.53 -0.83 -15.84
CA LEU A 249 -29.28 -1.42 -16.28
C LEU A 249 -29.50 -2.91 -16.58
N GLU A 250 -29.25 -3.32 -17.81
CA GLU A 250 -29.30 -4.73 -18.20
C GLU A 250 -28.00 -5.44 -17.87
N LYS A 251 -26.84 -4.77 -18.09
CA LYS A 251 -25.50 -5.29 -17.91
C LYS A 251 -24.61 -4.30 -17.14
N GLY A 252 -25.13 -3.75 -16.04
CA GLY A 252 -24.39 -2.78 -15.26
C GLY A 252 -24.79 -2.80 -13.79
N GLU A 253 -23.97 -2.16 -12.96
CA GLU A 253 -24.20 -2.02 -11.52
C GLU A 253 -23.92 -0.60 -11.06
N LEU A 254 -24.79 -0.11 -10.17
CA LEU A 254 -24.60 1.19 -9.52
C LEU A 254 -23.70 1.04 -8.33
N VAL A 255 -22.65 1.84 -8.31
CA VAL A 255 -21.72 1.91 -7.17
C VAL A 255 -21.67 3.36 -6.68
N THR A 256 -21.86 3.57 -5.39
CA THR A 256 -21.72 4.90 -4.79
C THR A 256 -20.33 5.02 -4.16
N GLY A 257 -19.51 5.95 -4.66
CA GLY A 257 -18.20 6.24 -4.10
C GLY A 257 -18.31 6.95 -2.75
N THR A 258 -17.19 7.00 -1.98
CA THR A 258 -17.11 7.78 -0.73
C THR A 258 -17.22 9.28 -0.96
N ASP A 259 -17.01 9.74 -2.18
CA ASP A 259 -17.21 11.11 -2.66
C ASP A 259 -18.69 11.47 -2.88
N GLY A 260 -19.61 10.52 -2.62
CA GLY A 260 -21.06 10.68 -2.82
C GLY A 260 -21.51 10.65 -4.29
N HIS A 261 -20.57 10.50 -5.23
CA HIS A 261 -20.93 10.41 -6.64
C HIS A 261 -21.38 8.98 -7.00
N VAL A 262 -22.45 8.93 -7.79
CA VAL A 262 -22.96 7.69 -8.38
C VAL A 262 -22.11 7.34 -9.60
N ARG A 263 -21.65 6.09 -9.64
CA ARG A 263 -20.89 5.50 -10.73
C ARG A 263 -21.68 4.32 -11.29
N ILE A 264 -21.65 4.17 -12.59
CA ILE A 264 -22.22 3.03 -13.29
C ILE A 264 -21.07 2.20 -13.82
N LEU A 265 -20.91 0.98 -13.32
CA LEU A 265 -19.98 0.01 -13.88
C LEU A 265 -20.71 -0.80 -14.92
N THR A 266 -20.20 -0.89 -16.14
CA THR A 266 -20.92 -1.51 -17.25
C THR A 266 -19.98 -1.99 -18.36
N VAL A 267 -20.54 -2.73 -19.31
CA VAL A 267 -19.87 -3.17 -20.55
C VAL A 267 -20.02 -2.11 -21.65
N GLU A 268 -19.22 -2.22 -22.72
CA GLU A 268 -19.12 -1.22 -23.78
C GLU A 268 -20.46 -0.87 -24.43
N ASP A 269 -21.24 -1.87 -24.85
CA ASP A 269 -22.53 -1.66 -25.52
C ASP A 269 -23.53 -0.88 -24.66
N GLU A 270 -23.59 -1.21 -23.39
CA GLU A 270 -24.48 -0.54 -22.43
C GLU A 270 -24.01 0.89 -22.14
N ALA A 271 -22.69 1.09 -22.00
CA ALA A 271 -22.09 2.40 -21.81
C ALA A 271 -22.46 3.36 -22.95
N LEU A 272 -22.44 2.88 -24.19
CA LEU A 272 -22.83 3.66 -25.36
C LEU A 272 -24.34 4.02 -25.35
N LYS A 273 -25.21 3.10 -24.95
CA LYS A 273 -26.67 3.37 -24.81
C LYS A 273 -26.91 4.46 -23.77
N ILE A 274 -26.37 4.28 -22.56
CA ILE A 274 -26.51 5.22 -21.44
C ILE A 274 -25.94 6.60 -21.81
N SER A 275 -24.78 6.65 -22.47
CA SER A 275 -24.16 7.91 -22.92
C SER A 275 -25.07 8.71 -23.82
N LYS A 276 -25.74 8.06 -24.80
CA LYS A 276 -26.71 8.72 -25.72
C LYS A 276 -27.89 9.33 -24.96
N GLU A 277 -28.40 8.64 -23.97
CA GLU A 277 -29.52 9.13 -23.16
C GLU A 277 -29.11 10.30 -22.27
N LEU A 278 -27.97 10.21 -21.63
CA LEU A 278 -27.41 11.28 -20.77
C LEU A 278 -27.15 12.55 -21.60
N VAL A 279 -26.55 12.41 -22.79
CA VAL A 279 -26.33 13.54 -23.72
C VAL A 279 -27.63 14.17 -24.13
N ARG A 280 -28.66 13.38 -24.54
CA ARG A 280 -29.99 13.89 -24.91
C ARG A 280 -30.67 14.61 -23.75
N GLY A 281 -30.47 14.15 -22.51
CA GLY A 281 -31.00 14.79 -21.31
C GLY A 281 -30.18 16.03 -20.85
N GLY A 282 -29.08 16.37 -21.52
CA GLY A 282 -28.22 17.50 -21.15
C GLY A 282 -27.39 17.26 -19.88
N PHE A 283 -27.23 16.01 -19.46
CA PHE A 283 -26.50 15.67 -18.24
C PHE A 283 -24.98 15.58 -18.48
N LYS A 284 -24.22 16.00 -17.49
CA LYS A 284 -22.74 15.91 -17.50
C LYS A 284 -22.27 14.60 -16.87
N PHE A 285 -21.39 13.91 -17.55
CA PHE A 285 -20.78 12.67 -17.08
C PHE A 285 -19.37 12.50 -17.65
N THR A 286 -18.60 11.57 -17.08
CA THR A 286 -17.34 11.07 -17.65
C THR A 286 -17.46 9.57 -17.85
N ILE A 287 -16.75 9.05 -18.86
CA ILE A 287 -16.62 7.62 -19.12
C ILE A 287 -15.15 7.28 -19.18
N ASN A 288 -14.74 6.27 -18.43
CA ASN A 288 -13.37 5.84 -18.34
C ASN A 288 -13.31 4.30 -18.26
N PRO A 289 -12.18 3.67 -18.61
CA PRO A 289 -11.95 2.28 -18.24
C PRO A 289 -12.06 2.10 -16.71
N VAL A 290 -12.51 0.93 -16.27
CA VAL A 290 -12.62 0.62 -14.84
C VAL A 290 -11.27 0.80 -14.14
N SER A 291 -11.24 1.68 -13.15
CA SER A 291 -10.06 2.00 -12.33
C SER A 291 -9.99 1.12 -11.07
N LEU A 292 -8.84 1.14 -10.38
CA LEU A 292 -8.73 0.48 -9.08
C LEU A 292 -9.69 1.08 -8.03
N ASP A 293 -10.00 2.37 -8.15
CA ASP A 293 -10.99 3.06 -7.32
C ASP A 293 -12.38 2.43 -7.48
N ASP A 294 -12.80 2.20 -8.71
CA ASP A 294 -14.07 1.55 -9.02
C ASP A 294 -14.13 0.11 -8.50
N ILE A 295 -13.06 -0.65 -8.70
CA ILE A 295 -12.91 -2.03 -8.21
C ILE A 295 -13.02 -2.07 -6.68
N PHE A 296 -12.30 -1.18 -6.01
CA PHE A 296 -12.29 -1.10 -4.54
C PHE A 296 -13.70 -0.85 -4.02
N PHE A 297 -14.40 0.17 -4.55
CA PHE A 297 -15.77 0.47 -4.13
C PHE A 297 -16.73 -0.68 -4.42
N TYR A 298 -16.64 -1.26 -5.60
CA TYR A 298 -17.48 -2.39 -5.99
C TYR A 298 -17.32 -3.58 -5.02
N LEU A 299 -16.10 -3.96 -4.69
CA LEU A 299 -15.83 -5.10 -3.82
C LEU A 299 -16.22 -4.83 -2.35
N VAL A 300 -16.01 -3.60 -1.88
CA VAL A 300 -16.33 -3.21 -0.49
C VAL A 300 -17.84 -3.04 -0.29
N SER A 301 -18.58 -2.45 -1.27
CA SER A 301 -20.03 -2.26 -1.17
C SER A 301 -20.80 -3.57 -1.07
N ARG A 302 -20.40 -4.60 -1.79
CA ARG A 302 -21.03 -5.93 -1.76
C ARG A 302 -20.90 -6.66 -0.41
N ARG A 303 -19.91 -6.30 0.40
CA ARG A 303 -19.76 -6.83 1.77
C ARG A 303 -20.58 -6.08 2.82
N GLY A 304 -20.93 -4.82 2.55
CA GLY A 304 -21.73 -3.99 3.46
C GLY A 304 -23.23 -4.27 3.44
N GLY A 305 -23.70 -5.07 2.49
CA GLY A 305 -25.11 -5.44 2.30
C GLY A 305 -25.51 -6.82 2.82
N LYS A 306 -24.70 -7.43 3.69
CA LYS A 306 -25.07 -8.67 4.40
C LYS A 306 -25.15 -8.44 5.89
#